data_aeda4789ded7507952e9557939f391d0
#
_entry.id   aeda4789ded7507952e9557939f391d0
#
_cell.length_a   1.000
_cell.length_b   1.000
_cell.length_c   1.000
_cell.angle_alpha   90.00
_cell.angle_beta   90.00
_cell.angle_gamma   90.00
#
_symmetry.space_group_name_H-M   'P 1'
#
loop_
_entity.id
_entity.type
_entity.pdbx_description
1 polymer ?
#
loop_
_entity_poly.entity_id
_entity_poly.type
_entity_poly.pdbx_seq_one_letter_code
_entity_poly.pdbx_strand_id
1 'polypeptide(L)'
;YLINREDEVIQWFQEEHHWFNETLNDETNNTGIRMFKRYATITTSAKILSRVLATDIDIAKIRDYFINYHAHTVSERSLADKAIEVITQFVAQNRGKFSDDKALKNMMENYGLIALKDDYIEVKIIASVFKNMLLEHHFQDVNNVVNALKDKGFIESDRDRITTKRTVKDDNGKKQSLVFYHLKLDSEYASIFGLTKDAEPIK
;
A
#
# COMPACT_ATOMS: atom_id res chain seq x y z
N TYR A 1 -19.78 37.49 17.60
CA TYR A 1 -19.51 36.41 18.57
C TYR A 1 -18.02 36.11 18.68
N LEU A 2 -17.29 35.97 17.59
CA LEU A 2 -15.87 35.57 17.57
C LEU A 2 -14.93 36.62 18.17
N ILE A 3 -15.20 37.93 17.95
CA ILE A 3 -14.31 39.04 18.34
C ILE A 3 -14.02 39.09 19.86
N ASN A 4 -14.93 38.60 20.69
CA ASN A 4 -14.77 38.62 22.15
C ASN A 4 -14.58 37.21 22.76
N ARG A 5 -14.37 36.15 21.95
CA ARG A 5 -14.28 34.77 22.42
C ARG A 5 -13.24 33.94 21.63
N GLU A 6 -12.21 34.63 21.21
CA GLU A 6 -11.14 33.97 20.42
C GLU A 6 -10.49 32.85 21.21
N ASP A 7 -10.16 33.05 22.49
CA ASP A 7 -9.56 32.05 23.35
C ASP A 7 -10.43 30.78 23.50
N GLU A 8 -11.76 30.97 23.66
CA GLU A 8 -12.72 29.86 23.76
C GLU A 8 -12.75 29.04 22.46
N VAL A 9 -12.70 29.69 21.30
CA VAL A 9 -12.68 29.03 20.01
C VAL A 9 -11.36 28.27 19.77
N ILE A 10 -10.23 28.85 20.14
CA ILE A 10 -8.92 28.23 20.08
C ILE A 10 -8.89 26.98 20.97
N GLN A 11 -9.41 27.08 22.19
CA GLN A 11 -9.51 25.96 23.12
C GLN A 11 -10.36 24.82 22.51
N TRP A 12 -11.54 25.11 21.96
CA TRP A 12 -12.38 24.09 21.31
C TRP A 12 -11.67 23.43 20.14
N PHE A 13 -10.93 24.18 19.34
CA PHE A 13 -10.14 23.60 18.24
C PHE A 13 -9.03 22.68 18.75
N GLN A 14 -8.32 23.07 19.81
CA GLN A 14 -7.27 22.26 20.41
C GLN A 14 -7.82 20.97 21.01
N GLU A 15 -8.96 21.03 21.70
CA GLU A 15 -9.66 19.87 22.25
C GLU A 15 -10.09 18.88 21.14
N GLU A 16 -10.70 19.39 20.04
CA GLU A 16 -11.11 18.55 18.91
C GLU A 16 -9.92 17.95 18.20
N HIS A 17 -8.86 18.73 17.98
CA HIS A 17 -7.65 18.24 17.33
C HIS A 17 -6.96 17.15 18.14
N HIS A 18 -6.86 17.35 19.45
CA HIS A 18 -6.31 16.34 20.37
C HIS A 18 -7.16 15.07 20.36
N TRP A 19 -8.48 15.21 20.44
CA TRP A 19 -9.42 14.10 20.42
C TRP A 19 -9.29 13.26 19.14
N PHE A 20 -9.21 13.88 17.95
CA PHE A 20 -9.00 13.15 16.69
C PHE A 20 -7.63 12.47 16.63
N ASN A 21 -6.58 13.11 17.14
CA ASN A 21 -5.25 12.49 17.20
C ASN A 21 -5.25 11.22 18.07
N GLU A 22 -5.85 11.26 19.24
CA GLU A 22 -5.92 10.10 20.13
C GLU A 22 -6.82 8.99 19.59
N THR A 23 -7.97 9.37 19.02
CA THR A 23 -8.96 8.39 18.54
C THR A 23 -8.52 7.67 17.28
N LEU A 24 -7.88 8.37 16.34
CA LEU A 24 -7.53 7.82 15.04
C LEU A 24 -6.10 7.28 14.96
N ASN A 25 -5.23 7.66 15.91
CA ASN A 25 -3.86 7.13 16.14
C ASN A 25 -3.03 6.90 14.86
N ASP A 26 -3.14 7.82 13.90
CA ASP A 26 -2.41 7.75 12.62
C ASP A 26 -1.18 8.68 12.67
N GLU A 27 -0.31 8.47 13.69
CA GLU A 27 0.87 9.31 13.94
C GLU A 27 1.95 9.19 12.85
N THR A 28 1.88 8.16 12.03
CA THR A 28 2.96 7.82 11.10
C THR A 28 2.91 8.58 9.77
N ASN A 29 1.81 9.31 9.50
CA ASN A 29 1.62 9.91 8.19
C ASN A 29 1.32 11.41 8.28
N ASN A 30 2.20 12.26 7.71
CA ASN A 30 1.99 13.71 7.59
C ASN A 30 0.63 14.08 6.97
N THR A 31 0.03 13.19 6.18
CA THR A 31 -1.30 13.37 5.59
C THR A 31 -2.40 13.19 6.65
N GLY A 32 -2.25 12.24 7.57
CA GLY A 32 -3.19 12.04 8.68
C GLY A 32 -3.28 13.28 9.58
N ILE A 33 -2.13 13.81 10.00
CA ILE A 33 -2.06 15.02 10.84
C ILE A 33 -2.77 16.22 10.18
N ARG A 34 -2.62 16.40 8.85
CA ARG A 34 -3.32 17.47 8.13
C ARG A 34 -4.83 17.24 8.07
N MET A 35 -5.26 15.99 7.98
CA MET A 35 -6.68 15.64 7.97
C MET A 35 -7.32 15.88 9.35
N PHE A 36 -6.65 15.53 10.44
CA PHE A 36 -7.16 15.77 11.79
C PHE A 36 -7.38 17.26 12.08
N LYS A 37 -6.48 18.12 11.61
CA LYS A 37 -6.70 19.58 11.67
C LYS A 37 -7.96 20.01 10.93
N ARG A 38 -8.25 19.42 9.76
CA ARG A 38 -9.47 19.73 9.00
C ARG A 38 -10.72 19.24 9.72
N TYR A 39 -10.70 18.04 10.28
CA TYR A 39 -11.82 17.51 11.07
C TYR A 39 -12.08 18.39 12.30
N ALA A 40 -11.03 18.74 13.04
CA ALA A 40 -11.13 19.66 14.18
C ALA A 40 -11.70 21.03 13.77
N THR A 41 -11.28 21.59 12.64
CA THR A 41 -11.82 22.86 12.14
C THR A 41 -13.32 22.76 11.87
N ILE A 42 -13.77 21.71 11.18
CA ILE A 42 -15.20 21.55 10.85
C ILE A 42 -16.03 21.32 12.11
N THR A 43 -15.55 20.47 13.04
CA THR A 43 -16.26 20.19 14.30
C THR A 43 -16.33 21.43 15.18
N THR A 44 -15.24 22.21 15.27
CA THR A 44 -15.24 23.51 15.99
C THR A 44 -16.20 24.49 15.35
N SER A 45 -16.23 24.58 14.01
CA SER A 45 -17.19 25.43 13.30
C SER A 45 -18.65 25.03 13.58
N ALA A 46 -18.94 23.75 13.67
CA ALA A 46 -20.26 23.24 14.06
C ALA A 46 -20.63 23.63 15.49
N LYS A 47 -19.69 23.56 16.44
CA LYS A 47 -19.90 24.06 17.82
C LYS A 47 -20.22 25.56 17.85
N ILE A 48 -19.49 26.36 17.07
CA ILE A 48 -19.75 27.79 16.96
C ILE A 48 -21.14 28.03 16.40
N LEU A 49 -21.52 27.39 15.31
CA LEU A 49 -22.84 27.54 14.70
C LEU A 49 -23.96 27.12 15.64
N SER A 50 -23.82 25.99 16.34
CA SER A 50 -24.78 25.55 17.35
C SER A 50 -25.02 26.63 18.41
N ARG A 51 -23.93 27.23 18.87
CA ARG A 51 -24.01 28.28 19.92
C ARG A 51 -24.59 29.58 19.42
N VAL A 52 -24.19 30.01 18.21
CA VAL A 52 -24.63 31.31 17.64
C VAL A 52 -26.09 31.29 17.21
N LEU A 53 -26.50 30.17 16.60
CA LEU A 53 -27.84 30.02 16.05
C LEU A 53 -28.84 29.42 17.03
N ALA A 54 -28.39 29.06 18.24
CA ALA A 54 -29.18 28.32 19.24
C ALA A 54 -29.82 27.05 18.64
N THR A 55 -29.08 26.36 17.75
CA THR A 55 -29.51 25.12 17.10
C THR A 55 -28.82 23.92 17.76
N ASP A 56 -29.53 22.81 17.86
CA ASP A 56 -28.97 21.56 18.38
C ASP A 56 -28.24 20.80 17.26
N ILE A 57 -26.93 21.05 17.13
CA ILE A 57 -26.06 20.32 16.20
C ILE A 57 -25.39 19.18 16.97
N ASP A 58 -25.67 17.96 16.58
CA ASP A 58 -25.09 16.76 17.19
C ASP A 58 -23.61 16.60 16.79
N ILE A 59 -22.73 17.10 17.66
CA ILE A 59 -21.27 17.06 17.46
C ILE A 59 -20.75 15.60 17.47
N ALA A 60 -21.37 14.70 18.22
CA ALA A 60 -20.97 13.30 18.28
C ALA A 60 -21.16 12.62 16.90
N LYS A 61 -22.29 12.87 16.25
CA LYS A 61 -22.52 12.34 14.88
C LYS A 61 -21.52 12.89 13.85
N ILE A 62 -21.10 14.14 13.99
CA ILE A 62 -20.07 14.71 13.11
C ILE A 62 -18.73 13.99 13.34
N ARG A 63 -18.37 13.74 14.59
CA ARG A 63 -17.14 12.98 14.92
C ARG A 63 -17.20 11.55 14.38
N ASP A 64 -18.32 10.84 14.60
CA ASP A 64 -18.52 9.48 14.09
C ASP A 64 -18.45 9.41 12.55
N TYR A 65 -19.00 10.41 11.88
CA TYR A 65 -18.87 10.54 10.43
C TYR A 65 -17.40 10.63 10.01
N PHE A 66 -16.59 11.46 10.69
CA PHE A 66 -15.18 11.61 10.35
C PHE A 66 -14.35 10.37 10.70
N ILE A 67 -14.67 9.62 11.76
CA ILE A 67 -14.03 8.35 12.08
C ILE A 67 -14.26 7.35 10.93
N ASN A 68 -15.52 7.16 10.53
CA ASN A 68 -15.87 6.24 9.46
C ASN A 68 -15.28 6.68 8.11
N TYR A 69 -15.33 7.97 7.79
CA TYR A 69 -14.72 8.53 6.59
C TYR A 69 -13.21 8.33 6.59
N HIS A 70 -12.53 8.53 7.72
CA HIS A 70 -11.09 8.32 7.85
C HIS A 70 -10.72 6.86 7.64
N ALA A 71 -11.39 5.93 8.33
CA ALA A 71 -11.17 4.50 8.18
C ALA A 71 -11.32 4.04 6.72
N HIS A 72 -12.38 4.48 6.04
CA HIS A 72 -12.59 4.19 4.62
C HIS A 72 -11.49 4.79 3.74
N THR A 73 -11.12 6.06 4.01
CA THR A 73 -10.12 6.77 3.20
C THR A 73 -8.70 6.24 3.42
N VAL A 74 -8.36 5.77 4.62
CA VAL A 74 -7.06 5.13 4.91
C VAL A 74 -6.94 3.82 4.12
N SER A 75 -7.99 3.00 4.09
CA SER A 75 -7.97 1.77 3.30
C SER A 75 -7.83 2.05 1.80
N GLU A 76 -8.49 3.07 1.27
CA GLU A 76 -8.35 3.48 -0.13
C GLU A 76 -7.01 4.15 -0.45
N ARG A 77 -6.35 4.75 0.54
CA ARG A 77 -5.07 5.48 0.37
C ARG A 77 -3.84 4.63 0.56
N SER A 78 -3.96 3.41 0.98
CA SER A 78 -2.79 2.55 1.10
C SER A 78 -2.18 2.34 -0.28
N LEU A 79 -1.14 3.12 -0.56
CA LEU A 79 -0.38 3.04 -1.81
C LEU A 79 0.15 1.63 -2.04
N ALA A 80 0.54 0.96 -0.95
CA ALA A 80 1.01 -0.40 -0.98
C ALA A 80 -0.10 -1.39 -1.35
N ASP A 81 -1.32 -1.25 -0.80
CA ASP A 81 -2.42 -2.16 -1.07
C ASP A 81 -2.88 -2.05 -2.52
N LYS A 82 -3.02 -0.82 -3.04
CA LYS A 82 -3.29 -0.61 -4.47
C LYS A 82 -2.20 -1.20 -5.36
N ALA A 83 -0.93 -1.05 -4.96
CA ALA A 83 0.17 -1.61 -5.71
C ALA A 83 0.16 -3.14 -5.70
N ILE A 84 -0.14 -3.77 -4.55
CA ILE A 84 -0.27 -5.24 -4.44
C ILE A 84 -1.41 -5.76 -5.30
N GLU A 85 -2.56 -5.09 -5.32
CA GLU A 85 -3.68 -5.45 -6.19
C GLU A 85 -3.25 -5.44 -7.68
N VAL A 86 -2.62 -4.35 -8.12
CA VAL A 86 -2.10 -4.22 -9.49
C VAL A 86 -1.04 -5.29 -9.80
N ILE A 87 -0.10 -5.52 -8.89
CA ILE A 87 0.95 -6.54 -9.05
C ILE A 87 0.34 -7.93 -9.16
N THR A 88 -0.61 -8.26 -8.29
CA THR A 88 -1.29 -9.56 -8.29
C THR A 88 -2.05 -9.77 -9.60
N GLN A 89 -2.81 -8.77 -10.05
CA GLN A 89 -3.51 -8.82 -11.33
C GLN A 89 -2.54 -8.97 -12.50
N PHE A 90 -1.45 -8.21 -12.52
CA PHE A 90 -0.42 -8.28 -13.55
C PHE A 90 0.22 -9.66 -13.63
N VAL A 91 0.59 -10.26 -12.49
CA VAL A 91 1.19 -11.61 -12.42
C VAL A 91 0.18 -12.63 -12.92
N ALA A 92 -1.08 -12.58 -12.51
CA ALA A 92 -2.12 -13.48 -12.95
C ALA A 92 -2.34 -13.42 -14.48
N GLN A 93 -2.47 -12.22 -15.03
CA GLN A 93 -2.68 -12.00 -16.48
C GLN A 93 -1.47 -12.45 -17.32
N ASN A 94 -0.27 -12.36 -16.77
CA ASN A 94 0.97 -12.68 -17.45
C ASN A 94 1.65 -13.94 -16.91
N ARG A 95 0.91 -14.86 -16.27
CA ARG A 95 1.48 -16.04 -15.61
C ARG A 95 2.44 -16.84 -16.50
N GLY A 96 2.12 -16.99 -17.77
CA GLY A 96 2.96 -17.69 -18.76
C GLY A 96 4.32 -17.03 -19.03
N LYS A 97 4.49 -15.76 -18.63
CA LYS A 97 5.75 -15.01 -18.75
C LYS A 97 6.59 -15.04 -17.46
N PHE A 98 6.15 -15.78 -16.45
CA PHE A 98 6.91 -16.04 -15.23
C PHE A 98 7.37 -17.48 -15.22
N SER A 99 8.67 -17.69 -15.10
CA SER A 99 9.26 -19.02 -15.00
C SER A 99 9.27 -19.51 -13.56
N ASP A 100 9.26 -20.82 -13.36
CA ASP A 100 9.47 -21.41 -12.05
C ASP A 100 10.94 -21.24 -11.63
N ASP A 101 11.22 -21.21 -10.34
CA ASP A 101 12.44 -20.69 -9.66
C ASP A 101 13.83 -21.14 -10.21
N LYS A 102 13.93 -22.02 -11.19
CA LYS A 102 15.22 -22.64 -11.57
C LYS A 102 15.86 -22.10 -12.84
N ALA A 103 15.10 -21.60 -13.80
CA ALA A 103 15.65 -21.02 -15.02
C ALA A 103 14.64 -20.08 -15.70
N LEU A 104 15.12 -18.97 -16.25
CA LEU A 104 14.30 -18.15 -17.13
C LEU A 104 14.16 -18.88 -18.47
N LYS A 105 12.96 -19.38 -18.73
CA LYS A 105 12.61 -19.92 -20.05
C LYS A 105 12.26 -18.75 -20.97
N ASN A 106 12.81 -18.75 -22.17
CA ASN A 106 12.51 -17.76 -23.20
C ASN A 106 12.73 -16.28 -22.74
N MET A 107 13.99 -15.87 -22.62
CA MET A 107 14.39 -14.57 -22.04
C MET A 107 13.78 -13.34 -22.71
N MET A 108 13.40 -13.40 -23.98
CA MET A 108 12.83 -12.23 -24.66
C MET A 108 11.40 -11.91 -24.25
N GLU A 109 10.69 -12.87 -23.65
CA GLU A 109 9.30 -12.72 -23.22
C GLU A 109 9.13 -12.92 -21.71
N ASN A 110 10.21 -13.13 -20.96
CA ASN A 110 10.14 -13.44 -19.53
C ASN A 110 10.06 -12.16 -18.69
N TYR A 111 9.10 -12.10 -17.78
CA TYR A 111 8.89 -10.99 -16.85
C TYR A 111 9.51 -11.21 -15.49
N GLY A 112 9.81 -12.47 -15.16
CA GLY A 112 10.39 -12.79 -13.87
C GLY A 112 10.29 -14.27 -13.48
N LEU A 113 10.41 -14.49 -12.18
CA LEU A 113 10.33 -15.80 -11.55
C LEU A 113 9.19 -15.80 -10.53
N ILE A 114 8.55 -16.97 -10.39
CA ILE A 114 7.52 -17.17 -9.38
C ILE A 114 7.70 -18.54 -8.73
N ALA A 115 7.58 -18.62 -7.42
CA ALA A 115 7.66 -19.87 -6.68
C ALA A 115 6.74 -19.85 -5.46
N LEU A 116 6.06 -20.96 -5.21
CA LEU A 116 5.33 -21.17 -3.96
C LEU A 116 6.34 -21.61 -2.90
N LYS A 117 6.36 -20.91 -1.77
CA LYS A 117 7.09 -21.25 -0.55
C LYS A 117 6.08 -21.78 0.50
N ASP A 118 6.57 -22.18 1.66
CA ASP A 118 5.72 -22.79 2.69
C ASP A 118 4.55 -21.89 3.11
N ASP A 119 4.82 -20.59 3.33
CA ASP A 119 3.87 -19.63 3.88
C ASP A 119 3.55 -18.46 2.95
N TYR A 120 4.26 -18.30 1.83
CA TYR A 120 4.09 -17.17 0.92
C TYR A 120 4.44 -17.54 -0.52
N ILE A 121 4.07 -16.66 -1.44
CA ILE A 121 4.48 -16.74 -2.84
C ILE A 121 5.62 -15.76 -3.07
N GLU A 122 6.76 -16.30 -3.51
CA GLU A 122 7.90 -15.52 -3.94
C GLU A 122 7.72 -15.11 -5.41
N VAL A 123 7.66 -13.79 -5.67
CA VAL A 123 7.60 -13.24 -7.03
C VAL A 123 8.80 -12.32 -7.25
N LYS A 124 9.63 -12.65 -8.23
CA LYS A 124 10.77 -11.82 -8.64
C LYS A 124 10.47 -11.22 -10.00
N ILE A 125 10.18 -9.92 -10.04
CA ILE A 125 9.86 -9.20 -11.27
C ILE A 125 11.09 -8.45 -11.76
N ILE A 126 11.42 -8.56 -13.05
CA ILE A 126 12.51 -7.80 -13.67
C ILE A 126 12.27 -6.31 -13.46
N ALA A 127 13.28 -5.57 -13.02
CA ALA A 127 13.12 -4.19 -12.56
C ALA A 127 12.53 -3.23 -13.63
N SER A 128 12.85 -3.42 -14.89
CA SER A 128 12.25 -2.64 -15.99
C SER A 128 10.77 -2.97 -16.18
N VAL A 129 10.40 -4.26 -16.11
CA VAL A 129 9.01 -4.71 -16.23
C VAL A 129 8.19 -4.17 -15.07
N PHE A 130 8.69 -4.27 -13.84
CA PHE A 130 8.03 -3.75 -12.65
C PHE A 130 7.75 -2.25 -12.72
N LYS A 131 8.77 -1.47 -13.14
CA LYS A 131 8.61 -0.02 -13.28
C LYS A 131 7.60 0.35 -14.36
N ASN A 132 7.66 -0.30 -15.52
CA ASN A 132 6.73 -0.04 -16.62
C ASN A 132 5.29 -0.38 -16.21
N MET A 133 5.08 -1.53 -15.58
CA MET A 133 3.78 -1.93 -15.05
C MET A 133 3.19 -0.85 -14.12
N LEU A 134 3.97 -0.36 -13.14
CA LEU A 134 3.48 0.68 -12.23
C LEU A 134 3.15 1.99 -12.95
N LEU A 135 3.96 2.40 -13.93
CA LEU A 135 3.71 3.60 -14.73
C LEU A 135 2.44 3.46 -15.60
N GLU A 136 2.21 2.29 -16.22
CA GLU A 136 1.01 1.97 -16.99
C GLU A 136 -0.27 2.02 -16.14
N HIS A 137 -0.14 1.68 -14.85
CA HIS A 137 -1.23 1.79 -13.88
C HIS A 137 -1.26 3.14 -13.13
N HIS A 138 -0.67 4.18 -13.72
CA HIS A 138 -0.74 5.58 -13.26
C HIS A 138 -0.08 5.85 -11.89
N PHE A 139 0.84 5.01 -11.44
CA PHE A 139 1.68 5.35 -10.29
C PHE A 139 2.78 6.33 -10.73
N GLN A 140 2.63 7.59 -10.33
CA GLN A 140 3.54 8.67 -10.77
C GLN A 140 4.95 8.55 -10.18
N ASP A 141 5.07 8.05 -8.96
CA ASP A 141 6.35 7.90 -8.25
C ASP A 141 6.57 6.44 -7.84
N VAL A 142 7.34 5.74 -8.67
CA VAL A 142 7.69 4.33 -8.44
C VAL A 142 8.49 4.15 -7.14
N ASN A 143 9.33 5.12 -6.74
CA ASN A 143 10.13 4.99 -5.52
C ASN A 143 9.23 5.06 -4.27
N ASN A 144 8.23 5.91 -4.27
CA ASN A 144 7.25 5.98 -3.18
C ASN A 144 6.46 4.68 -3.06
N VAL A 145 6.04 4.08 -4.19
CA VAL A 145 5.37 2.77 -4.20
C VAL A 145 6.28 1.70 -3.61
N VAL A 146 7.53 1.63 -4.05
CA VAL A 146 8.51 0.65 -3.58
C VAL A 146 8.78 0.79 -2.09
N ASN A 147 8.91 2.02 -1.58
CA ASN A 147 9.08 2.27 -0.16
C ASN A 147 7.84 1.85 0.64
N ALA A 148 6.63 2.19 0.17
CA ALA A 148 5.39 1.77 0.81
C ALA A 148 5.23 0.24 0.87
N LEU A 149 5.61 -0.47 -0.22
CA LEU A 149 5.62 -1.92 -0.26
C LEU A 149 6.66 -2.53 0.71
N LYS A 150 7.84 -1.90 0.81
CA LYS A 150 8.87 -2.30 1.77
C LYS A 150 8.42 -2.12 3.21
N ASP A 151 7.83 -0.96 3.53
CA ASP A 151 7.36 -0.64 4.89
C ASP A 151 6.26 -1.60 5.36
N LYS A 152 5.44 -2.11 4.44
CA LYS A 152 4.46 -3.17 4.71
C LYS A 152 5.02 -4.61 4.64
N GLY A 153 6.31 -4.78 4.34
CA GLY A 153 6.95 -6.09 4.29
C GLY A 153 6.68 -6.91 3.03
N PHE A 154 6.07 -6.33 2.00
CA PHE A 154 5.83 -7.00 0.72
C PHE A 154 7.08 -7.11 -0.16
N ILE A 155 8.08 -6.25 0.04
CA ILE A 155 9.37 -6.33 -0.66
C ILE A 155 10.46 -6.81 0.29
N GLU A 156 11.13 -7.87 -0.10
CA GLU A 156 12.35 -8.32 0.57
C GLU A 156 13.52 -7.45 0.14
N SER A 157 14.16 -6.80 1.12
CA SER A 157 15.36 -5.99 0.88
C SER A 157 16.55 -6.57 1.61
N ASP A 158 17.69 -6.64 0.94
CA ASP A 158 18.96 -7.02 1.56
C ASP A 158 19.68 -5.74 2.03
N ARG A 159 19.67 -5.50 3.35
CA ARG A 159 20.23 -4.31 4.03
C ARG A 159 19.71 -3.00 3.40
N ASP A 160 20.50 -2.37 2.53
CA ASP A 160 20.17 -1.08 1.90
C ASP A 160 19.69 -1.21 0.45
N ARG A 161 19.57 -2.44 -0.09
CA ARG A 161 19.20 -2.68 -1.49
C ARG A 161 17.82 -3.26 -1.62
N ILE A 162 16.93 -2.51 -2.25
CA ILE A 162 15.53 -2.91 -2.53
C ILE A 162 15.46 -3.88 -3.72
N THR A 163 16.53 -3.99 -4.50
CA THR A 163 16.60 -4.88 -5.66
C THR A 163 17.72 -5.90 -5.52
N THR A 164 17.50 -7.08 -6.03
CA THR A 164 18.50 -8.17 -6.06
C THR A 164 19.03 -8.34 -7.47
N LYS A 165 20.35 -8.53 -7.60
CA LYS A 165 21.02 -8.81 -8.87
C LYS A 165 21.28 -10.32 -8.98
N ARG A 166 20.75 -10.96 -10.03
CA ARG A 166 21.01 -12.39 -10.29
C ARG A 166 21.58 -12.59 -11.68
N THR A 167 22.51 -13.52 -11.78
CA THR A 167 22.99 -14.01 -13.07
C THR A 167 22.10 -15.18 -13.49
N VAL A 168 21.41 -15.03 -14.60
CA VAL A 168 20.55 -16.06 -15.20
C VAL A 168 21.18 -16.55 -16.50
N LYS A 169 20.91 -17.78 -16.86
CA LYS A 169 21.31 -18.33 -18.16
C LYS A 169 20.11 -18.30 -19.10
N ASP A 170 20.32 -17.88 -20.34
CA ASP A 170 19.31 -18.01 -21.39
C ASP A 170 19.27 -19.48 -21.92
N ASP A 171 18.34 -19.72 -22.82
CA ASP A 171 18.17 -21.05 -23.45
C ASP A 171 19.41 -21.52 -24.23
N ASN A 172 20.29 -20.57 -24.60
CA ASN A 172 21.57 -20.85 -25.27
C ASN A 172 22.73 -20.96 -24.28
N GLY A 173 22.47 -20.95 -22.98
CA GLY A 173 23.48 -21.01 -21.92
C GLY A 173 24.26 -19.73 -21.68
N LYS A 174 23.94 -18.61 -22.38
CA LYS A 174 24.60 -17.30 -22.19
C LYS A 174 24.18 -16.69 -20.87
N LYS A 175 25.15 -16.31 -20.08
CA LYS A 175 24.91 -15.64 -18.78
C LYS A 175 24.52 -14.19 -18.97
N GLN A 176 23.39 -13.79 -18.38
CA GLN A 176 22.98 -12.40 -18.29
C GLN A 176 22.75 -12.03 -16.83
N SER A 177 23.05 -10.77 -16.48
CA SER A 177 22.81 -10.24 -15.14
C SER A 177 21.58 -9.37 -15.15
N LEU A 178 20.53 -9.82 -14.48
CA LEU A 178 19.26 -9.11 -14.35
C LEU A 178 19.06 -8.59 -12.94
N VAL A 179 18.33 -7.48 -12.82
CA VAL A 179 17.93 -6.86 -11.56
C VAL A 179 16.45 -7.13 -11.35
N PHE A 180 16.09 -7.57 -10.16
CA PHE A 180 14.72 -7.93 -9.79
C PHE A 180 14.26 -7.18 -8.56
N TYR A 181 12.97 -6.83 -8.51
CA TYR A 181 12.26 -6.61 -7.27
C TYR A 181 11.77 -7.97 -6.74
N HIS A 182 12.02 -8.21 -5.48
CA HIS A 182 11.69 -9.46 -4.81
C HIS A 182 10.48 -9.23 -3.90
N LEU A 183 9.33 -9.77 -4.29
CA LEU A 183 8.07 -9.61 -3.60
C LEU A 183 7.68 -10.89 -2.86
N LYS A 184 7.04 -10.70 -1.72
CA LYS A 184 6.37 -11.74 -0.94
C LYS A 184 4.88 -11.46 -0.98
N LEU A 185 4.11 -12.33 -1.61
CA LEU A 185 2.67 -12.26 -1.68
C LEU A 185 2.06 -13.34 -0.79
N ASP A 186 0.83 -13.11 -0.34
CA ASP A 186 0.11 -14.09 0.46
C ASP A 186 -0.10 -15.40 -0.31
N SER A 187 -0.03 -16.52 0.41
CA SER A 187 -0.26 -17.84 -0.15
C SER A 187 -1.68 -18.05 -0.69
N GLU A 188 -2.64 -17.21 -0.26
CA GLU A 188 -4.02 -17.23 -0.78
C GLU A 188 -4.10 -16.98 -2.28
N TYR A 189 -3.14 -16.24 -2.86
CA TYR A 189 -3.05 -16.00 -4.30
C TYR A 189 -2.53 -17.21 -5.10
N ALA A 190 -2.12 -18.31 -4.46
CA ALA A 190 -1.56 -19.47 -5.13
C ALA A 190 -2.52 -20.07 -6.17
N SER A 191 -3.82 -20.15 -5.84
CA SER A 191 -4.84 -20.66 -6.76
C SER A 191 -5.00 -19.75 -7.99
N ILE A 192 -4.92 -18.45 -7.80
CA ILE A 192 -5.02 -17.45 -8.89
C ILE A 192 -3.83 -17.56 -9.85
N PHE A 193 -2.65 -17.87 -9.30
CA PHE A 193 -1.45 -18.06 -10.11
C PHE A 193 -1.28 -19.49 -10.66
N GLY A 194 -2.21 -20.39 -10.38
CA GLY A 194 -2.11 -21.81 -10.78
C GLY A 194 -0.92 -22.53 -10.14
N LEU A 195 -0.53 -22.11 -8.92
CA LEU A 195 0.51 -22.75 -8.13
C LEU A 195 -0.14 -23.77 -7.20
N THR A 196 0.24 -25.03 -7.34
CA THR A 196 -0.14 -26.09 -6.41
C THR A 196 1.07 -26.45 -5.55
N LYS A 197 0.87 -26.72 -4.26
CA LYS A 197 1.88 -27.45 -3.49
C LYS A 197 1.98 -28.82 -4.15
N ASP A 198 3.16 -29.17 -4.67
CA ASP A 198 3.39 -30.50 -5.21
C ASP A 198 2.91 -31.52 -4.17
N ALA A 199 1.90 -32.30 -4.53
CA ALA A 199 1.51 -33.42 -3.72
C ALA A 199 2.76 -34.31 -3.61
N GLU A 200 3.18 -34.63 -2.38
CA GLU A 200 4.29 -35.59 -2.17
C GLU A 200 4.03 -36.82 -3.02
N PRO A 201 5.03 -37.32 -3.74
CA PRO A 201 4.87 -38.54 -4.50
C PRO A 201 4.46 -39.65 -3.53
N ILE A 202 3.27 -40.19 -3.75
CA ILE A 202 2.75 -41.35 -3.02
C ILE A 202 3.81 -42.46 -3.17
N LYS A 203 4.43 -42.82 -2.04
CA LYS A 203 5.36 -43.93 -1.94
C LYS A 203 4.62 -45.26 -2.02
#